data_1aa40b386e05a2fad2f3cea49213dcb9
#
_entry.id   1aa40b386e05a2fad2f3cea49213dcb9
#
_cell.length_a   1.000
_cell.length_b   1.000
_cell.length_c   1.000
_cell.angle_alpha   90.00
_cell.angle_beta   90.00
_cell.angle_gamma   90.00
#
_symmetry.space_group_name_H-M   'P 1'
#
loop_
_entity.id
_entity.type
_entity.pdbx_description
1 polymer ?
#
loop_
_entity_poly.entity_id
_entity_poly.type
_entity_poly.pdbx_seq_one_letter_code
_entity_poly.pdbx_strand_id
1 'polypeptide(L)'
;MKTIKNLILIALLCISVLGCKKTEEALEPSAIDVQYKLPQGNHDYDPALVTLNQKYGTFFLYKWNAVDFASNPVYIAGGFNETYTADIADEAYVGKVLAFVQKNWLNHYSDAFLKANLPFKVLLGQNLRMKASATTNYTILSNYNQITLSNFSADFDAMTDAQKKTYVNNIHTEFFNFIFNRGKLDIPTEFGLVTNYTTAASATTYYSLGYVSYVVALQADKLNKDFLSYIALITSKTKAELDASILKSTTDTGGLIKKKYDIIINYYKTKYNIDLQAIGNAGVIN
;
A
#
# COMPACT_ATOMS: atom_id res chain seq x y z
N MET A 1 13.27 25.22 74.27
CA MET A 1 12.15 24.65 73.46
C MET A 1 12.29 24.90 71.93
N LYS A 2 12.75 26.04 71.46
CA LYS A 2 12.91 26.30 70.01
C LYS A 2 14.00 25.41 69.35
N THR A 3 15.11 25.17 70.02
CA THR A 3 16.25 24.36 69.49
C THR A 3 15.89 22.88 69.37
N ILE A 4 15.09 22.30 70.24
CA ILE A 4 14.63 20.89 70.15
C ILE A 4 13.65 20.70 68.96
N LYS A 5 12.75 21.66 68.69
CA LYS A 5 11.84 21.63 67.56
C LYS A 5 12.59 21.69 66.24
N ASN A 6 13.63 22.48 66.11
CA ASN A 6 14.45 22.56 64.92
C ASN A 6 15.28 21.29 64.68
N LEU A 7 15.77 20.63 65.74
CA LEU A 7 16.47 19.34 65.62
C LEU A 7 15.52 18.21 65.14
N ILE A 8 14.30 18.18 65.65
CA ILE A 8 13.28 17.20 65.24
C ILE A 8 12.88 17.43 63.78
N LEU A 9 12.74 18.69 63.36
CA LEU A 9 12.42 19.03 61.97
C LEU A 9 13.53 18.61 60.97
N ILE A 10 14.80 18.79 61.36
CA ILE A 10 15.94 18.37 60.57
C ILE A 10 16.07 16.84 60.52
N ALA A 11 15.78 16.14 61.61
CA ALA A 11 15.79 14.68 61.64
C ALA A 11 14.64 14.08 60.79
N LEU A 12 13.46 14.70 60.76
CA LEU A 12 12.37 14.28 59.84
C LEU A 12 12.70 14.52 58.36
N LEU A 13 13.40 15.61 58.06
CA LEU A 13 13.82 15.92 56.69
C LEU A 13 14.88 14.95 56.16
N CYS A 14 15.76 14.46 57.04
CA CYS A 14 16.79 13.47 56.67
C CYS A 14 16.25 12.07 56.40
N ILE A 15 15.08 11.71 57.00
CA ILE A 15 14.45 10.40 56.80
C ILE A 15 13.73 10.33 55.44
N SER A 16 13.30 11.47 54.89
CA SER A 16 12.60 11.52 53.59
C SER A 16 13.51 11.33 52.37
N VAL A 17 14.84 11.40 52.52
CA VAL A 17 15.79 11.14 51.42
C VAL A 17 16.31 9.70 51.40
N LEU A 18 15.89 8.82 52.32
CA LEU A 18 16.17 7.39 52.24
C LEU A 18 15.10 6.65 51.41
N GLY A 19 14.57 7.31 50.38
CA GLY A 19 13.71 6.67 49.40
C GLY A 19 14.46 5.54 48.74
N CYS A 20 13.91 4.37 48.87
CA CYS A 20 14.34 3.11 48.27
C CYS A 20 14.79 3.33 46.82
N LYS A 21 16.09 3.23 46.56
CA LYS A 21 16.57 2.93 45.21
C LYS A 21 16.15 1.48 44.94
N LYS A 22 14.92 1.31 44.46
CA LYS A 22 14.55 0.08 43.80
C LYS A 22 15.41 0.03 42.56
N THR A 23 16.46 -0.77 42.54
CA THR A 23 17.09 -1.19 41.29
C THR A 23 16.01 -1.93 40.50
N GLU A 24 15.39 -1.23 39.57
CA GLU A 24 14.56 -1.90 38.57
C GLU A 24 15.51 -2.80 37.79
N GLU A 25 15.27 -4.10 37.90
CA GLU A 25 15.93 -5.05 36.99
C GLU A 25 15.57 -4.61 35.57
N ALA A 26 16.57 -4.51 34.71
CA ALA A 26 16.36 -4.21 33.33
C ALA A 26 15.35 -5.26 32.80
N LEU A 27 14.18 -4.78 32.39
CA LEU A 27 13.20 -5.64 31.74
C LEU A 27 13.85 -6.24 30.51
N GLU A 28 14.03 -7.54 30.50
CA GLU A 28 14.42 -8.23 29.28
C GLU A 28 13.29 -8.00 28.26
N PRO A 29 13.65 -7.66 27.01
CA PRO A 29 12.64 -7.51 25.96
C PRO A 29 11.85 -8.81 25.90
N SER A 30 10.53 -8.72 26.04
CA SER A 30 9.66 -9.87 25.82
C SER A 30 10.00 -10.48 24.49
N ALA A 31 10.11 -11.82 24.42
CA ALA A 31 10.23 -12.49 23.15
C ALA A 31 9.13 -11.98 22.23
N ILE A 32 9.52 -11.53 21.02
CA ILE A 32 8.55 -11.07 20.03
C ILE A 32 7.63 -12.25 19.77
N ASP A 33 6.38 -12.15 20.26
CA ASP A 33 5.35 -13.14 19.94
C ASP A 33 5.08 -12.99 18.43
N VAL A 34 5.68 -13.91 17.65
CA VAL A 34 5.51 -13.92 16.21
C VAL A 34 4.08 -14.33 15.94
N GLN A 35 3.24 -13.36 15.67
CA GLN A 35 1.80 -13.52 15.47
C GLN A 35 1.46 -14.57 14.39
N TYR A 36 2.37 -14.77 13.41
CA TYR A 36 2.19 -15.72 12.31
C TYR A 36 3.34 -16.70 12.23
N LYS A 37 3.01 -18.00 12.07
CA LYS A 37 3.99 -19.03 11.81
C LYS A 37 4.11 -19.33 10.33
N LEU A 38 5.33 -19.42 9.82
CA LEU A 38 5.65 -19.85 8.47
C LEU A 38 6.58 -21.07 8.53
N PRO A 39 6.42 -22.06 7.67
CA PRO A 39 5.38 -22.18 6.65
C PRO A 39 3.99 -22.42 7.27
N GLN A 40 2.91 -22.07 6.52
CA GLN A 40 1.54 -22.31 6.95
C GLN A 40 1.03 -23.73 6.62
N GLY A 41 1.80 -24.46 5.81
CA GLY A 41 1.55 -25.84 5.39
C GLY A 41 2.83 -26.50 4.91
N ASN A 42 2.70 -27.49 4.02
CA ASN A 42 3.80 -28.21 3.41
C ASN A 42 3.63 -28.37 1.88
N HIS A 43 3.01 -27.37 1.26
CA HIS A 43 2.87 -27.30 -0.18
C HIS A 43 4.20 -26.89 -0.85
N ASP A 44 4.32 -27.11 -2.14
CA ASP A 44 5.48 -26.78 -2.96
C ASP A 44 5.75 -25.24 -3.03
N TYR A 45 4.74 -24.42 -2.79
CA TYR A 45 4.86 -22.95 -2.74
C TYR A 45 5.20 -22.40 -1.35
N ASP A 46 5.08 -23.16 -0.27
CA ASP A 46 5.38 -22.67 1.09
C ASP A 46 6.82 -22.16 1.26
N PRO A 47 7.85 -22.78 0.68
CA PRO A 47 9.21 -22.23 0.72
C PRO A 47 9.34 -20.83 0.09
N ALA A 48 8.56 -20.53 -0.94
CA ALA A 48 8.54 -19.19 -1.56
C ALA A 48 7.98 -18.14 -0.60
N LEU A 49 6.93 -18.47 0.15
CA LEU A 49 6.33 -17.58 1.16
C LEU A 49 7.30 -17.30 2.32
N VAL A 50 8.02 -18.33 2.78
CA VAL A 50 9.09 -18.19 3.78
C VAL A 50 10.20 -17.27 3.26
N THR A 51 10.61 -17.44 2.00
CA THR A 51 11.65 -16.62 1.37
C THR A 51 11.22 -15.15 1.26
N LEU A 52 9.98 -14.89 0.88
CA LEU A 52 9.43 -13.52 0.82
C LEU A 52 9.44 -12.86 2.21
N ASN A 53 9.07 -13.59 3.25
CA ASN A 53 9.10 -13.08 4.62
C ASN A 53 10.53 -12.79 5.08
N GLN A 54 11.47 -13.71 4.88
CA GLN A 54 12.88 -13.52 5.23
C GLN A 54 13.49 -12.30 4.51
N LYS A 55 13.12 -12.12 3.24
CA LYS A 55 13.66 -11.05 2.39
C LYS A 55 13.10 -9.68 2.71
N TYR A 56 11.80 -9.59 2.94
CA TYR A 56 11.09 -8.31 3.04
C TYR A 56 10.50 -8.01 4.42
N GLY A 57 10.43 -9.00 5.32
CA GLY A 57 9.76 -8.86 6.62
C GLY A 57 8.23 -8.87 6.52
N THR A 58 7.68 -9.17 5.36
CA THR A 58 6.23 -9.18 5.08
C THR A 58 5.71 -10.61 5.13
N PHE A 59 4.62 -10.81 5.83
CA PHE A 59 3.91 -12.10 5.87
C PHE A 59 2.94 -12.21 4.70
N PHE A 60 3.18 -13.14 3.79
CA PHE A 60 2.22 -13.52 2.75
C PHE A 60 1.43 -14.71 3.26
N LEU A 61 0.15 -14.52 3.55
CA LEU A 61 -0.68 -15.49 4.28
C LEU A 61 -1.84 -15.95 3.40
N TYR A 62 -1.95 -17.26 3.17
CA TYR A 62 -3.09 -17.88 2.50
C TYR A 62 -4.09 -18.51 3.49
N LYS A 63 -3.68 -18.70 4.76
CA LYS A 63 -4.53 -19.05 5.91
C LYS A 63 -4.53 -17.89 6.89
N TRP A 64 -5.66 -17.31 7.12
CA TRP A 64 -5.88 -16.17 8.00
C TRP A 64 -7.32 -16.17 8.52
N ASN A 65 -7.62 -15.40 9.53
CA ASN A 65 -8.93 -15.34 10.16
C ASN A 65 -9.53 -13.92 10.06
N ALA A 66 -10.75 -13.75 10.58
CA ALA A 66 -11.45 -12.47 10.51
C ALA A 66 -10.71 -11.32 11.23
N VAL A 67 -9.94 -11.62 12.29
CA VAL A 67 -9.12 -10.61 12.99
C VAL A 67 -7.96 -10.16 12.11
N ASP A 68 -7.37 -11.09 11.36
CA ASP A 68 -6.28 -10.78 10.44
C ASP A 68 -6.73 -9.87 9.30
N PHE A 69 -7.95 -10.09 8.82
CA PHE A 69 -8.54 -9.29 7.75
C PHE A 69 -9.02 -7.92 8.24
N ALA A 70 -9.45 -7.81 9.50
CA ALA A 70 -10.04 -6.61 10.04
C ALA A 70 -9.06 -5.42 10.01
N SER A 71 -9.49 -4.31 9.44
CA SER A 71 -8.75 -3.05 9.40
C SER A 71 -8.81 -2.31 10.74
N ASN A 72 -9.91 -2.49 11.45
CA ASN A 72 -10.14 -1.98 12.80
C ASN A 72 -10.73 -3.11 13.66
N PRO A 73 -9.92 -3.75 14.51
CA PRO A 73 -10.34 -4.93 15.28
C PRO A 73 -11.32 -4.60 16.43
N VAL A 74 -12.09 -3.52 16.35
CA VAL A 74 -13.17 -3.26 17.29
C VAL A 74 -14.28 -4.25 17.05
N TYR A 75 -14.44 -5.17 18.01
CA TYR A 75 -15.51 -6.15 18.01
C TYR A 75 -16.82 -5.48 18.46
N ILE A 76 -17.82 -5.48 17.59
CA ILE A 76 -19.18 -5.07 17.90
C ILE A 76 -20.06 -6.33 17.88
N ALA A 77 -21.14 -6.36 18.64
CA ALA A 77 -22.02 -7.50 18.77
C ALA A 77 -22.30 -8.17 17.41
N GLY A 78 -21.79 -9.39 17.21
CA GLY A 78 -21.92 -10.14 15.96
C GLY A 78 -20.72 -10.10 15.00
N GLY A 79 -19.60 -9.43 15.34
CA GLY A 79 -18.38 -9.44 14.53
C GLY A 79 -17.63 -8.11 14.47
N PHE A 80 -16.65 -8.03 13.58
CA PHE A 80 -15.91 -6.80 13.32
C PHE A 80 -16.70 -5.86 12.41
N ASN A 81 -16.62 -4.56 12.68
CA ASN A 81 -17.27 -3.53 11.85
C ASN A 81 -16.44 -3.27 10.58
N GLU A 82 -16.46 -4.23 9.65
CA GLU A 82 -15.77 -4.13 8.38
C GLU A 82 -16.75 -3.88 7.25
N THR A 83 -16.40 -2.95 6.36
CA THR A 83 -17.16 -2.68 5.13
C THR A 83 -17.01 -3.81 4.12
N TYR A 84 -15.86 -4.48 4.15
CA TYR A 84 -15.48 -5.51 3.19
C TYR A 84 -15.45 -6.89 3.86
N THR A 85 -15.52 -7.92 3.01
CA THR A 85 -15.29 -9.31 3.39
C THR A 85 -14.49 -10.00 2.29
N ALA A 86 -13.72 -11.01 2.67
CA ALA A 86 -13.02 -11.90 1.76
C ALA A 86 -12.99 -13.30 2.37
N ASP A 87 -12.79 -14.30 1.53
CA ASP A 87 -12.54 -15.67 1.93
C ASP A 87 -11.03 -15.97 1.81
N ILE A 88 -10.52 -16.94 2.56
CA ILE A 88 -9.14 -17.42 2.42
C ILE A 88 -8.91 -18.00 1.03
N ALA A 89 -7.66 -18.05 0.59
CA ALA A 89 -7.29 -18.64 -0.70
C ALA A 89 -7.71 -20.10 -0.81
N ASP A 90 -8.02 -20.54 -2.02
CA ASP A 90 -8.04 -21.97 -2.36
C ASP A 90 -6.58 -22.43 -2.49
N GLU A 91 -6.16 -23.36 -1.63
CA GLU A 91 -4.78 -23.85 -1.55
C GLU A 91 -4.28 -24.44 -2.88
N ALA A 92 -5.16 -24.96 -3.72
CA ALA A 92 -4.82 -25.49 -5.05
C ALA A 92 -4.35 -24.39 -6.02
N TYR A 93 -4.71 -23.13 -5.80
CA TYR A 93 -4.39 -22.02 -6.67
C TYR A 93 -3.30 -21.09 -6.14
N VAL A 94 -2.90 -21.23 -4.88
CA VAL A 94 -1.93 -20.34 -4.24
C VAL A 94 -0.60 -20.30 -5.01
N GLY A 95 -0.02 -21.45 -5.33
CA GLY A 95 1.27 -21.48 -6.04
C GLY A 95 1.25 -20.77 -7.38
N LYS A 96 0.21 -21.03 -8.18
CA LYS A 96 0.04 -20.46 -9.51
C LYS A 96 -0.16 -18.94 -9.46
N VAL A 97 -1.10 -18.46 -8.63
CA VAL A 97 -1.42 -17.04 -8.55
C VAL A 97 -0.28 -16.26 -7.86
N LEU A 98 0.40 -16.85 -6.87
CA LEU A 98 1.58 -16.26 -6.26
C LEU A 98 2.70 -16.06 -7.28
N ALA A 99 2.99 -17.05 -8.11
CA ALA A 99 3.99 -16.94 -9.16
C ALA A 99 3.65 -15.82 -10.16
N PHE A 100 2.38 -15.73 -10.55
CA PHE A 100 1.89 -14.63 -11.40
C PHE A 100 2.05 -13.26 -10.73
N VAL A 101 1.67 -13.13 -9.47
CA VAL A 101 1.80 -11.88 -8.69
C VAL A 101 3.27 -11.49 -8.52
N GLN A 102 4.16 -12.44 -8.23
CA GLN A 102 5.59 -12.16 -8.14
C GLN A 102 6.15 -11.61 -9.45
N LYS A 103 5.84 -12.24 -10.59
CA LYS A 103 6.32 -11.80 -11.90
C LYS A 103 5.79 -10.41 -12.28
N ASN A 104 4.50 -10.18 -12.07
CA ASN A 104 3.81 -9.01 -12.59
C ASN A 104 3.69 -7.84 -11.58
N TRP A 105 4.11 -8.03 -10.34
CA TRP A 105 4.11 -6.99 -9.33
C TRP A 105 5.49 -6.84 -8.67
N LEU A 106 5.93 -7.82 -7.86
CA LEU A 106 7.12 -7.66 -7.02
C LEU A 106 8.40 -7.46 -7.85
N ASN A 107 8.55 -8.18 -8.96
CA ASN A 107 9.76 -8.14 -9.78
C ASN A 107 9.99 -6.79 -10.52
N HIS A 108 9.02 -5.88 -10.47
CA HIS A 108 9.16 -4.53 -11.03
C HIS A 108 9.88 -3.55 -10.09
N TYR A 109 10.15 -3.96 -8.86
CA TYR A 109 10.75 -3.10 -7.84
C TYR A 109 12.04 -3.70 -7.30
N SER A 110 12.96 -2.83 -6.88
CA SER A 110 14.17 -3.29 -6.18
C SER A 110 13.82 -3.88 -4.82
N ASP A 111 14.65 -4.83 -4.37
CA ASP A 111 14.48 -5.44 -3.04
C ASP A 111 14.49 -4.41 -1.91
N ALA A 112 15.34 -3.38 -2.03
CA ALA A 112 15.40 -2.29 -1.06
C ALA A 112 14.08 -1.52 -1.00
N PHE A 113 13.46 -1.25 -2.17
CA PHE A 113 12.17 -0.58 -2.24
C PHE A 113 11.05 -1.44 -1.63
N LEU A 114 10.99 -2.72 -1.97
CA LEU A 114 10.00 -3.64 -1.43
C LEU A 114 10.14 -3.80 0.09
N LYS A 115 11.36 -4.00 0.59
CA LYS A 115 11.64 -4.10 2.04
C LYS A 115 11.19 -2.88 2.82
N ALA A 116 11.32 -1.68 2.24
CA ALA A 116 10.93 -0.42 2.88
C ALA A 116 9.41 -0.15 2.83
N ASN A 117 8.71 -0.71 1.83
CA ASN A 117 7.37 -0.24 1.45
C ASN A 117 6.27 -1.31 1.45
N LEU A 118 6.61 -2.60 1.42
CA LEU A 118 5.58 -3.63 1.57
C LEU A 118 4.89 -3.51 2.95
N PRO A 119 3.61 -3.89 3.05
CA PRO A 119 2.91 -3.90 4.33
C PRO A 119 3.46 -5.00 5.25
N PHE A 120 3.06 -4.95 6.53
CA PHE A 120 3.38 -6.01 7.47
C PHE A 120 2.86 -7.38 6.99
N LYS A 121 1.66 -7.40 6.38
CA LYS A 121 1.08 -8.63 5.82
C LYS A 121 0.40 -8.40 4.48
N VAL A 122 0.46 -9.41 3.64
CA VAL A 122 -0.31 -9.54 2.40
C VAL A 122 -1.19 -10.78 2.56
N LEU A 123 -2.52 -10.57 2.56
CA LEU A 123 -3.49 -11.65 2.62
C LEU A 123 -3.80 -12.13 1.22
N LEU A 124 -3.64 -13.42 0.99
CA LEU A 124 -4.00 -14.11 -0.24
C LEU A 124 -5.38 -14.70 -0.04
N GLY A 125 -6.34 -14.27 -0.84
CA GLY A 125 -7.74 -14.62 -0.64
C GLY A 125 -8.54 -14.69 -1.93
N GLN A 126 -9.82 -14.86 -1.77
CA GLN A 126 -10.82 -14.88 -2.84
C GLN A 126 -12.11 -14.16 -2.39
N ASN A 127 -13.02 -13.92 -3.32
CA ASN A 127 -14.33 -13.34 -3.03
C ASN A 127 -14.28 -12.01 -2.24
N LEU A 128 -13.27 -11.16 -2.54
CA LEU A 128 -13.16 -9.86 -1.90
C LEU A 128 -14.28 -8.95 -2.39
N ARG A 129 -15.18 -8.53 -1.50
CA ARG A 129 -16.36 -7.73 -1.83
C ARG A 129 -16.80 -6.83 -0.67
N MET A 130 -17.64 -5.85 -0.97
CA MET A 130 -18.35 -5.12 0.09
C MET A 130 -19.42 -6.03 0.72
N LYS A 131 -19.55 -6.01 2.03
CA LYS A 131 -20.61 -6.75 2.75
C LYS A 131 -22.02 -6.36 2.29
N ALA A 132 -22.21 -5.09 1.93
CA ALA A 132 -23.48 -4.57 1.45
C ALA A 132 -23.79 -4.91 -0.01
N SER A 133 -22.85 -5.50 -0.76
CA SER A 133 -23.02 -5.82 -2.19
C SER A 133 -22.44 -7.20 -2.48
N ALA A 134 -23.32 -8.15 -2.80
CA ALA A 134 -22.90 -9.49 -3.18
C ALA A 134 -22.32 -9.59 -4.60
N THR A 135 -22.49 -8.55 -5.42
CA THR A 135 -22.18 -8.59 -6.87
C THR A 135 -20.92 -7.84 -7.27
N THR A 136 -20.37 -6.95 -6.42
CA THR A 136 -19.18 -6.18 -6.74
C THR A 136 -17.95 -6.84 -6.13
N ASN A 137 -17.16 -7.49 -6.95
CA ASN A 137 -15.88 -8.09 -6.55
C ASN A 137 -14.73 -7.08 -6.74
N TYR A 138 -13.88 -7.01 -5.76
CA TYR A 138 -12.62 -6.26 -5.80
C TYR A 138 -11.46 -7.22 -6.02
N THR A 139 -10.45 -6.75 -6.70
CA THR A 139 -9.23 -7.54 -6.94
C THR A 139 -8.17 -7.34 -5.87
N ILE A 140 -8.21 -6.19 -5.22
CA ILE A 140 -7.26 -5.77 -4.20
C ILE A 140 -7.91 -4.77 -3.24
N LEU A 141 -7.48 -4.81 -2.01
CA LEU A 141 -7.84 -3.84 -0.96
C LEU A 141 -6.61 -3.58 -0.11
N SER A 142 -6.31 -2.32 0.19
CA SER A 142 -5.31 -1.96 1.19
C SER A 142 -5.94 -1.30 2.41
N ASN A 143 -5.29 -1.47 3.56
CA ASN A 143 -5.56 -0.74 4.78
C ASN A 143 -4.24 -0.37 5.48
N TYR A 144 -4.28 0.05 6.75
CA TYR A 144 -3.11 0.59 7.44
C TYR A 144 -1.86 -0.30 7.41
N ASN A 145 -1.97 -1.61 7.57
CA ASN A 145 -0.83 -2.52 7.70
C ASN A 145 -0.89 -3.74 6.79
N GLN A 146 -1.85 -3.79 5.87
CA GLN A 146 -2.03 -4.95 5.00
C GLN A 146 -2.49 -4.56 3.60
N ILE A 147 -2.21 -5.47 2.67
CA ILE A 147 -2.84 -5.55 1.35
C ILE A 147 -3.51 -6.92 1.27
N THR A 148 -4.77 -6.96 0.83
CA THR A 148 -5.49 -8.20 0.53
C THR A 148 -5.59 -8.34 -0.98
N LEU A 149 -5.07 -9.42 -1.53
CA LEU A 149 -5.19 -9.79 -2.94
C LEU A 149 -6.28 -10.84 -3.09
N SER A 150 -7.19 -10.63 -4.04
CA SER A 150 -8.24 -11.59 -4.38
C SER A 150 -7.82 -12.51 -5.54
N ASN A 151 -8.76 -13.36 -6.00
CA ASN A 151 -8.61 -14.27 -7.13
C ASN A 151 -7.62 -15.43 -6.91
N PHE A 152 -7.31 -15.78 -5.67
CA PHE A 152 -6.57 -17.01 -5.37
C PHE A 152 -7.55 -18.20 -5.36
N SER A 153 -8.17 -18.46 -6.52
CA SER A 153 -9.19 -19.48 -6.76
C SER A 153 -9.27 -19.83 -8.24
N ALA A 154 -10.20 -20.72 -8.60
CA ALA A 154 -10.49 -21.07 -9.99
C ALA A 154 -10.88 -19.86 -10.87
N ASP A 155 -11.35 -18.76 -10.27
CA ASP A 155 -11.67 -17.52 -10.99
C ASP A 155 -10.46 -16.95 -11.73
N PHE A 156 -9.24 -17.18 -11.19
CA PHE A 156 -8.01 -16.75 -11.87
C PHE A 156 -7.83 -17.40 -13.25
N ASP A 157 -8.17 -18.69 -13.38
CA ASP A 157 -8.08 -19.41 -14.65
C ASP A 157 -9.12 -18.96 -15.66
N ALA A 158 -10.27 -18.49 -15.17
CA ALA A 158 -11.33 -17.97 -16.00
C ALA A 158 -11.05 -16.54 -16.53
N MET A 159 -10.00 -15.86 -16.00
CA MET A 159 -9.65 -14.51 -16.45
C MET A 159 -9.12 -14.51 -17.87
N THR A 160 -9.65 -13.60 -18.69
CA THR A 160 -9.04 -13.21 -19.97
C THR A 160 -7.73 -12.41 -19.72
N ASP A 161 -6.88 -12.30 -20.74
CA ASP A 161 -5.66 -11.50 -20.66
C ASP A 161 -5.95 -10.02 -20.31
N ALA A 162 -7.05 -9.46 -20.82
CA ALA A 162 -7.48 -8.12 -20.49
C ALA A 162 -7.86 -7.97 -18.99
N GLN A 163 -8.51 -8.99 -18.42
CA GLN A 163 -8.84 -9.03 -16.99
C GLN A 163 -7.58 -9.20 -16.14
N LYS A 164 -6.63 -10.04 -16.55
CA LYS A 164 -5.33 -10.18 -15.89
C LYS A 164 -4.54 -8.86 -15.94
N LYS A 165 -4.55 -8.15 -17.10
CA LYS A 165 -3.93 -6.82 -17.19
C LYS A 165 -4.59 -5.84 -16.22
N THR A 166 -5.91 -5.82 -16.13
CA THR A 166 -6.63 -4.98 -15.17
C THR A 166 -6.27 -5.34 -13.73
N TYR A 167 -6.15 -6.63 -13.42
CA TYR A 167 -5.73 -7.10 -12.10
C TYR A 167 -4.34 -6.57 -11.72
N VAL A 168 -3.37 -6.72 -12.61
CA VAL A 168 -2.00 -6.20 -12.42
C VAL A 168 -1.99 -4.67 -12.24
N ASN A 169 -2.72 -3.94 -13.09
CA ASN A 169 -2.83 -2.49 -13.00
C ASN A 169 -3.41 -2.04 -11.65
N ASN A 170 -4.44 -2.74 -11.17
CA ASN A 170 -5.05 -2.47 -9.87
C ASN A 170 -4.05 -2.72 -8.72
N ILE A 171 -3.23 -3.79 -8.81
CA ILE A 171 -2.20 -4.08 -7.82
C ILE A 171 -1.18 -2.94 -7.76
N HIS A 172 -0.65 -2.49 -8.89
CA HIS A 172 0.30 -1.38 -8.91
C HIS A 172 -0.32 -0.08 -8.38
N THR A 173 -1.51 0.27 -8.85
CA THR A 173 -2.23 1.48 -8.42
C THR A 173 -2.45 1.47 -6.91
N GLU A 174 -2.96 0.36 -6.36
CA GLU A 174 -3.27 0.27 -4.94
C GLU A 174 -2.00 0.20 -4.08
N PHE A 175 -0.93 -0.42 -4.57
CA PHE A 175 0.36 -0.41 -3.89
C PHE A 175 0.94 1.01 -3.80
N PHE A 176 0.87 1.81 -4.86
CA PHE A 176 1.30 3.21 -4.80
C PHE A 176 0.39 4.04 -3.87
N ASN A 177 -0.92 3.85 -3.91
CA ASN A 177 -1.85 4.48 -2.97
C ASN A 177 -1.50 4.13 -1.52
N PHE A 178 -1.24 2.85 -1.25
CA PHE A 178 -0.84 2.37 0.08
C PHE A 178 0.44 3.05 0.58
N ILE A 179 1.47 3.12 -0.26
CA ILE A 179 2.77 3.73 0.11
C ILE A 179 2.60 5.25 0.29
N PHE A 180 1.86 5.90 -0.60
CA PHE A 180 1.60 7.34 -0.56
C PHE A 180 0.82 7.74 0.70
N ASN A 181 -0.24 7.02 1.03
CA ASN A 181 -1.06 7.29 2.22
C ASN A 181 -0.29 7.09 3.54
N ARG A 182 0.85 6.41 3.50
CA ARG A 182 1.78 6.25 4.62
C ARG A 182 2.89 7.31 4.66
N GLY A 183 2.83 8.30 3.78
CA GLY A 183 3.83 9.37 3.69
C GLY A 183 5.22 8.90 3.24
N LYS A 184 5.30 7.76 2.53
CA LYS A 184 6.57 7.19 2.07
C LYS A 184 6.90 7.51 0.60
N LEU A 185 6.00 8.17 -0.09
CA LEU A 185 6.23 8.71 -1.43
C LEU A 185 5.99 10.22 -1.42
N ASP A 186 6.90 10.95 -2.05
CA ASP A 186 6.78 12.39 -2.18
C ASP A 186 6.23 12.78 -3.55
N ILE A 187 5.49 13.86 -3.57
CA ILE A 187 5.14 14.55 -4.80
C ILE A 187 6.31 15.48 -5.15
N PRO A 188 6.88 15.40 -6.37
CA PRO A 188 7.89 16.37 -6.81
C PRO A 188 7.34 17.79 -6.71
N THR A 189 8.10 18.71 -6.12
CA THR A 189 7.66 20.12 -6.02
C THR A 189 7.32 20.70 -7.38
N GLU A 190 8.12 20.41 -8.39
CA GLU A 190 7.95 20.87 -9.77
C GLU A 190 6.64 20.36 -10.39
N PHE A 191 6.16 19.17 -10.01
CA PHE A 191 4.88 18.64 -10.46
C PHE A 191 3.72 19.53 -9.98
N GLY A 192 3.75 19.92 -8.70
CA GLY A 192 2.74 20.78 -8.10
C GLY A 192 2.67 22.19 -8.72
N LEU A 193 3.79 22.65 -9.29
CA LEU A 193 3.87 24.00 -9.91
C LEU A 193 3.38 24.03 -11.36
N VAL A 194 3.13 22.90 -12.02
CA VAL A 194 2.68 22.86 -13.43
C VAL A 194 1.23 23.30 -13.58
N THR A 195 0.36 22.88 -12.66
CA THR A 195 -1.08 23.16 -12.70
C THR A 195 -1.45 24.18 -11.64
N ASN A 196 -2.23 25.19 -12.03
CA ASN A 196 -2.91 26.05 -11.06
C ASN A 196 -4.15 25.31 -10.52
N TYR A 197 -4.04 24.71 -9.36
CA TYR A 197 -5.09 23.91 -8.73
C TYR A 197 -6.30 24.74 -8.23
N THR A 198 -6.23 26.06 -8.26
CA THR A 198 -7.36 26.94 -7.93
C THR A 198 -8.27 27.20 -9.14
N THR A 199 -7.76 26.95 -10.36
CA THR A 199 -8.55 27.13 -11.58
C THR A 199 -9.64 26.06 -11.66
N ALA A 200 -10.87 26.48 -11.95
CA ALA A 200 -11.98 25.57 -12.16
C ALA A 200 -11.80 24.81 -13.49
N ALA A 201 -11.94 23.51 -13.41
CA ALA A 201 -11.89 22.61 -14.59
C ALA A 201 -13.31 22.27 -15.05
N SER A 202 -13.46 22.04 -16.36
CA SER A 202 -14.65 21.47 -16.97
C SER A 202 -14.31 20.20 -17.71
N ALA A 203 -15.31 19.45 -18.16
CA ALA A 203 -15.14 18.25 -18.95
C ALA A 203 -14.37 18.48 -20.28
N THR A 204 -14.35 19.73 -20.76
CA THR A 204 -13.66 20.10 -22.00
C THR A 204 -12.31 20.77 -21.78
N THR A 205 -12.00 21.24 -20.57
CA THR A 205 -10.79 22.03 -20.28
C THR A 205 -9.77 21.32 -19.40
N TYR A 206 -10.11 20.22 -18.74
CA TYR A 206 -9.21 19.59 -17.76
C TYR A 206 -7.86 19.17 -18.35
N TYR A 207 -7.82 18.70 -19.60
CA TYR A 207 -6.55 18.36 -20.24
C TYR A 207 -5.65 19.60 -20.44
N SER A 208 -6.22 20.72 -20.90
CA SER A 208 -5.44 21.95 -21.07
C SER A 208 -4.94 22.55 -19.76
N LEU A 209 -5.52 22.14 -18.63
CA LEU A 209 -5.05 22.49 -17.28
C LEU A 209 -4.04 21.47 -16.72
N GLY A 210 -3.70 20.44 -17.48
CA GLY A 210 -2.71 19.44 -17.08
C GLY A 210 -3.26 18.33 -16.19
N TYR A 211 -4.57 18.09 -16.14
CA TYR A 211 -5.14 16.93 -15.48
C TYR A 211 -5.30 15.78 -16.48
N VAL A 212 -5.10 14.55 -16.00
CA VAL A 212 -5.34 13.32 -16.78
C VAL A 212 -6.71 12.70 -16.50
N SER A 213 -7.46 13.25 -15.53
CA SER A 213 -8.78 12.80 -15.16
C SER A 213 -9.66 13.97 -14.76
N TYR A 214 -10.82 14.10 -15.41
CA TYR A 214 -11.80 15.13 -15.05
C TYR A 214 -12.37 14.96 -13.65
N VAL A 215 -12.63 13.71 -13.24
CA VAL A 215 -13.12 13.41 -11.88
C VAL A 215 -12.15 13.92 -10.82
N VAL A 216 -10.85 13.74 -11.05
CA VAL A 216 -9.78 14.23 -10.15
C VAL A 216 -9.77 15.76 -10.10
N ALA A 217 -9.98 16.43 -11.22
CA ALA A 217 -10.03 17.88 -11.28
C ALA A 217 -11.19 18.51 -10.47
N LEU A 218 -12.19 17.71 -10.08
CA LEU A 218 -13.31 18.12 -9.24
C LEU A 218 -13.12 17.85 -7.74
N GLN A 219 -12.06 17.13 -7.34
CA GLN A 219 -11.81 16.76 -5.94
C GLN A 219 -11.31 17.97 -5.12
N ALA A 220 -11.54 17.91 -3.80
CA ALA A 220 -11.00 18.91 -2.88
C ALA A 220 -9.47 18.81 -2.75
N ASP A 221 -8.92 17.58 -2.70
CA ASP A 221 -7.48 17.29 -2.61
C ASP A 221 -6.91 17.04 -4.00
N LYS A 222 -6.96 18.06 -4.86
CA LYS A 222 -6.61 17.95 -6.27
C LYS A 222 -5.16 17.52 -6.51
N LEU A 223 -4.20 18.08 -5.78
CA LEU A 223 -2.77 17.81 -6.01
C LEU A 223 -2.43 16.33 -5.79
N ASN A 224 -2.83 15.79 -4.63
CA ASN A 224 -2.56 14.38 -4.29
C ASN A 224 -3.27 13.43 -5.25
N LYS A 225 -4.53 13.71 -5.56
CA LYS A 225 -5.33 12.89 -6.49
C LYS A 225 -4.81 12.95 -7.91
N ASP A 226 -4.39 14.12 -8.36
CA ASP A 226 -3.80 14.31 -9.67
C ASP A 226 -2.48 13.55 -9.80
N PHE A 227 -1.60 13.69 -8.80
CA PHE A 227 -0.35 12.93 -8.75
C PHE A 227 -0.58 11.41 -8.83
N LEU A 228 -1.46 10.86 -7.99
CA LEU A 228 -1.78 9.44 -8.01
C LEU A 228 -2.42 8.99 -9.32
N SER A 229 -3.21 9.86 -9.97
CA SER A 229 -3.80 9.57 -11.28
C SER A 229 -2.74 9.44 -12.39
N TYR A 230 -1.66 10.23 -12.31
CA TYR A 230 -0.51 10.09 -13.21
C TYR A 230 0.24 8.78 -12.98
N ILE A 231 0.50 8.42 -11.71
CA ILE A 231 1.13 7.13 -11.39
C ILE A 231 0.31 5.98 -11.97
N ALA A 232 -1.01 5.95 -11.70
CA ALA A 232 -1.90 4.92 -12.22
C ALA A 232 -1.93 4.87 -13.75
N LEU A 233 -1.95 6.02 -14.41
CA LEU A 233 -1.93 6.13 -15.87
C LEU A 233 -0.63 5.56 -16.46
N ILE A 234 0.53 5.98 -15.93
CA ILE A 234 1.84 5.60 -16.42
C ILE A 234 2.08 4.10 -16.23
N THR A 235 1.73 3.56 -15.07
CA THR A 235 1.95 2.13 -14.76
C THR A 235 0.96 1.20 -15.46
N SER A 236 -0.13 1.72 -16.03
CA SER A 236 -1.17 0.90 -16.68
C SER A 236 -1.13 0.91 -18.21
N LYS A 237 -0.37 1.82 -18.82
CA LYS A 237 -0.33 2.02 -20.27
C LYS A 237 1.10 2.01 -20.82
N THR A 238 1.25 1.44 -22.01
CA THR A 238 2.51 1.55 -22.74
C THR A 238 2.79 2.99 -23.14
N LYS A 239 4.07 3.33 -23.31
CA LYS A 239 4.46 4.65 -23.81
C LYS A 239 3.82 4.96 -25.18
N ALA A 240 3.71 3.96 -26.06
CA ALA A 240 3.06 4.11 -27.37
C ALA A 240 1.57 4.46 -27.23
N GLU A 241 0.85 3.79 -26.30
CA GLU A 241 -0.56 4.13 -26.00
C GLU A 241 -0.70 5.54 -25.43
N LEU A 242 0.22 5.97 -24.57
CA LEU A 242 0.22 7.33 -24.03
C LEU A 242 0.50 8.38 -25.11
N ASP A 243 1.48 8.15 -25.98
CA ASP A 243 1.81 9.06 -27.09
C ASP A 243 0.69 9.17 -28.13
N ALA A 244 -0.01 8.07 -28.36
CA ALA A 244 -1.14 8.06 -29.31
C ALA A 244 -2.43 8.70 -28.72
N SER A 245 -2.49 8.93 -27.40
CA SER A 245 -3.69 9.41 -26.73
C SER A 245 -3.44 10.69 -25.92
N ILE A 246 -3.05 10.53 -24.65
CA ILE A 246 -3.06 11.62 -23.68
C ILE A 246 -1.87 12.60 -23.83
N LEU A 247 -0.72 12.10 -24.32
CA LEU A 247 0.47 12.89 -24.60
C LEU A 247 0.48 13.50 -26.01
N LYS A 248 -0.52 13.18 -26.81
CA LYS A 248 -0.65 13.72 -28.16
C LYS A 248 -0.89 15.23 -28.11
N SER A 249 -0.23 16.00 -28.98
CA SER A 249 -0.34 17.46 -29.03
C SER A 249 -1.77 17.99 -29.22
N THR A 250 -2.65 17.21 -29.83
CA THR A 250 -4.07 17.56 -29.99
C THR A 250 -4.89 17.35 -28.71
N THR A 251 -4.38 16.57 -27.74
CA THR A 251 -4.98 16.36 -26.42
C THR A 251 -4.30 17.26 -25.39
N ASP A 252 -2.98 17.22 -25.32
CA ASP A 252 -2.14 18.05 -24.46
C ASP A 252 -1.72 19.33 -25.18
N THR A 253 -2.70 20.18 -25.48
CA THR A 253 -2.48 21.40 -26.28
C THR A 253 -1.54 22.41 -25.63
N GLY A 254 -1.43 22.41 -24.31
CA GLY A 254 -0.51 23.25 -23.54
C GLY A 254 0.80 22.57 -23.15
N GLY A 255 0.98 21.30 -23.47
CA GLY A 255 2.17 20.52 -23.08
C GLY A 255 2.29 20.28 -21.58
N LEU A 256 1.25 20.58 -20.78
CA LEU A 256 1.30 20.47 -19.33
C LEU A 256 1.26 19.02 -18.85
N ILE A 257 0.52 18.17 -19.57
CA ILE A 257 0.44 16.74 -19.24
C ILE A 257 1.80 16.09 -19.49
N LYS A 258 2.40 16.34 -20.64
CA LYS A 258 3.74 15.83 -20.94
C LYS A 258 4.79 16.33 -19.95
N LYS A 259 4.72 17.60 -19.56
CA LYS A 259 5.64 18.17 -18.57
C LYS A 259 5.52 17.45 -17.23
N LYS A 260 4.31 17.20 -16.73
CA LYS A 260 4.09 16.44 -15.49
C LYS A 260 4.56 14.99 -15.61
N TYR A 261 4.27 14.34 -16.74
CA TYR A 261 4.74 12.99 -17.03
C TYR A 261 6.28 12.92 -16.93
N ASP A 262 7.00 13.81 -17.63
CA ASP A 262 8.47 13.83 -17.64
C ASP A 262 9.03 14.06 -16.21
N ILE A 263 8.42 14.96 -15.43
CA ILE A 263 8.81 15.20 -14.03
C ILE A 263 8.69 13.93 -13.19
N ILE A 264 7.55 13.24 -13.26
CA ILE A 264 7.32 12.02 -12.49
C ILE A 264 8.31 10.93 -12.89
N ILE A 265 8.48 10.65 -14.18
CA ILE A 265 9.40 9.62 -14.68
C ILE A 265 10.82 9.88 -14.17
N ASN A 266 11.32 11.11 -14.36
CA ASN A 266 12.67 11.46 -13.97
C ASN A 266 12.88 11.39 -12.44
N TYR A 267 11.91 11.90 -11.69
CA TYR A 267 11.99 11.92 -10.22
C TYR A 267 11.99 10.51 -9.63
N TYR A 268 11.08 9.65 -10.06
CA TYR A 268 10.98 8.28 -9.53
C TYR A 268 12.17 7.42 -9.93
N LYS A 269 12.67 7.59 -11.15
CA LYS A 269 13.88 6.91 -11.60
C LYS A 269 15.11 7.33 -10.78
N THR A 270 15.27 8.63 -10.52
CA THR A 270 16.42 9.16 -9.81
C THR A 270 16.35 8.88 -8.29
N LYS A 271 15.22 9.13 -7.66
CA LYS A 271 15.08 9.06 -6.21
C LYS A 271 14.86 7.64 -5.70
N TYR A 272 14.02 6.87 -6.37
CA TYR A 272 13.59 5.56 -5.90
C TYR A 272 14.12 4.41 -6.75
N ASN A 273 14.85 4.71 -7.83
CA ASN A 273 15.31 3.73 -8.83
C ASN A 273 14.14 2.90 -9.40
N ILE A 274 13.00 3.55 -9.65
CA ILE A 274 11.80 2.94 -10.24
C ILE A 274 11.60 3.51 -11.63
N ASP A 275 11.55 2.63 -12.63
CA ASP A 275 11.12 2.99 -13.97
C ASP A 275 9.60 2.73 -14.09
N LEU A 276 8.79 3.76 -13.79
CA LEU A 276 7.33 3.65 -13.84
C LEU A 276 6.82 3.29 -15.24
N GLN A 277 7.48 3.79 -16.30
CA GLN A 277 7.05 3.48 -17.66
C GLN A 277 7.41 2.06 -18.06
N ALA A 278 8.48 1.49 -17.51
CA ALA A 278 8.79 0.08 -17.70
C ALA A 278 7.68 -0.82 -17.17
N ILE A 279 7.04 -0.45 -16.05
CA ILE A 279 5.86 -1.15 -15.52
C ILE A 279 4.71 -1.09 -16.54
N GLY A 280 4.38 0.11 -17.04
CA GLY A 280 3.32 0.29 -18.03
C GLY A 280 3.59 -0.39 -19.38
N ASN A 281 4.88 -0.47 -19.77
CA ASN A 281 5.30 -1.15 -20.99
C ASN A 281 5.32 -2.67 -20.86
N ALA A 282 5.41 -3.18 -19.63
CA ALA A 282 5.39 -4.62 -19.41
C ALA A 282 4.02 -5.19 -19.80
N GLY A 283 4.03 -6.17 -20.68
CA GLY A 283 2.86 -7.02 -20.89
C GLY A 283 2.61 -7.90 -19.66
N VAL A 284 1.40 -8.46 -19.56
CA VAL A 284 1.12 -9.49 -18.56
C VAL A 284 1.92 -10.75 -18.87
N ILE A 285 2.70 -11.23 -17.91
CA ILE A 285 3.46 -12.47 -18.00
C ILE A 285 2.63 -13.58 -17.36
N ASN A 286 2.08 -14.47 -18.18
CA ASN A 286 1.32 -15.63 -17.70
C ASN A 286 2.23 -16.71 -17.08
#